data_9ebdc89ff9fcf75c12332713c8959d46
#
_entry.id   9ebdc89ff9fcf75c12332713c8959d46
#
_cell.length_a   1.000
_cell.length_b   1.000
_cell.length_c   1.000
_cell.angle_alpha   90.00
_cell.angle_beta   90.00
_cell.angle_gamma   90.00
#
_symmetry.space_group_name_H-M   'P 1'
#
loop_
_entity.id
_entity.type
_entity.pdbx_description
1 polymer ?
#
loop_
_entity_poly.entity_id
_entity_poly.type
_entity_poly.pdbx_seq_one_letter_code
_entity_poly.pdbx_strand_id
1 'polypeptide(L)'
;MKQYIKALEHILEKGKQRDDRTGVGTKGVFGYQMRFDLRNSFPAVTTKKLAWKSVVSELLWFLEGSTDERRLAEIHFGKPREEIVDKKTIWTANANKQGVELGYLNSETQKELGPVYGKQWRSWGKDFGGEDQIKKIILDLKNNPNSRRHIVSAWNVEKIDEMALPPCHTCLLYTSPSPRDH
;
A
#
# COMPACT_ATOMS: atom_id res chain seq x y z
N MET A 1 -12.85 17.59 2.68
CA MET A 1 -12.94 16.19 2.20
C MET A 1 -14.39 15.70 2.22
N LYS A 2 -15.27 16.34 1.42
CA LYS A 2 -16.71 16.02 1.39
C LYS A 2 -17.00 14.58 0.91
N GLN A 3 -16.22 14.07 -0.04
CA GLN A 3 -16.40 12.72 -0.59
C GLN A 3 -16.21 11.64 0.49
N TYR A 4 -15.21 11.81 1.36
CA TYR A 4 -14.95 10.90 2.46
C TYR A 4 -16.09 10.93 3.50
N ILE A 5 -16.57 12.11 3.87
CA ILE A 5 -17.70 12.26 4.80
C ILE A 5 -18.95 11.58 4.23
N LYS A 6 -19.28 11.83 2.96
CA LYS A 6 -20.41 11.17 2.28
C LYS A 6 -20.28 9.64 2.24
N ALA A 7 -19.06 9.12 2.08
CA ALA A 7 -18.83 7.68 2.14
C ALA A 7 -19.12 7.12 3.55
N LEU A 8 -18.69 7.82 4.61
CA LEU A 8 -18.99 7.43 5.99
C LEU A 8 -20.51 7.48 6.28
N GLU A 9 -21.20 8.54 5.89
CA GLU A 9 -22.65 8.69 6.04
C GLU A 9 -23.37 7.53 5.32
N HIS A 10 -22.98 7.25 4.09
CA HIS A 10 -23.53 6.13 3.31
C HIS A 10 -23.32 4.77 3.99
N ILE A 11 -22.13 4.51 4.53
CA ILE A 11 -21.84 3.27 5.25
C ILE A 11 -22.67 3.18 6.53
N LEU A 12 -22.82 4.28 7.28
CA LEU A 12 -23.62 4.33 8.48
C LEU A 12 -25.11 4.06 8.19
N GLU A 13 -25.62 4.58 7.08
CA GLU A 13 -27.03 4.44 6.69
C GLU A 13 -27.32 3.08 6.04
N LYS A 14 -26.52 2.66 5.07
CA LYS A 14 -26.77 1.49 4.21
C LYS A 14 -25.93 0.26 4.53
N GLY A 15 -24.89 0.40 5.35
CA GLY A 15 -23.97 -0.69 5.65
C GLY A 15 -24.61 -1.80 6.48
N LYS A 16 -24.22 -3.04 6.17
CA LYS A 16 -24.59 -4.22 6.94
C LYS A 16 -23.54 -4.48 8.02
N GLN A 17 -24.01 -4.81 9.22
CA GLN A 17 -23.15 -5.25 10.30
C GLN A 17 -22.57 -6.63 9.98
N ARG A 18 -21.30 -6.82 10.29
CA ARG A 18 -20.59 -8.10 10.15
C ARG A 18 -19.68 -8.28 11.37
N ASP A 19 -19.57 -9.51 11.81
CA ASP A 19 -18.58 -9.87 12.82
C ASP A 19 -17.17 -9.83 12.24
N ASP A 20 -16.20 -9.56 13.08
CA ASP A 20 -14.78 -9.59 12.73
C ASP A 20 -13.98 -10.37 13.79
N ARG A 21 -12.70 -10.64 13.47
CA ARG A 21 -11.80 -11.38 14.37
C ARG A 21 -11.49 -10.66 15.69
N THR A 22 -11.81 -9.37 15.80
CA THR A 22 -11.56 -8.56 17.00
C THR A 22 -12.74 -8.55 17.97
N GLY A 23 -13.90 -9.04 17.57
CA GLY A 23 -15.15 -9.05 18.35
C GLY A 23 -15.83 -7.69 18.42
N VAL A 24 -15.28 -6.64 17.80
CA VAL A 24 -15.91 -5.30 17.73
C VAL A 24 -16.96 -5.24 16.63
N GLY A 25 -16.75 -6.01 15.56
CA GLY A 25 -17.57 -6.01 14.37
C GLY A 25 -17.25 -4.85 13.42
N THR A 26 -17.77 -4.96 12.21
CA THR A 26 -17.60 -3.94 11.16
C THR A 26 -18.95 -3.64 10.50
N LYS A 27 -19.12 -2.41 10.03
CA LYS A 27 -20.24 -2.01 9.18
C LYS A 27 -19.73 -1.71 7.79
N GLY A 28 -20.28 -2.37 6.77
CA GLY A 28 -19.74 -2.27 5.41
C GLY A 28 -20.82 -2.33 4.32
N VAL A 29 -20.49 -1.74 3.18
CA VAL A 29 -21.24 -1.85 1.92
C VAL A 29 -20.38 -2.59 0.89
N PHE A 30 -21.03 -3.19 -0.10
CA PHE A 30 -20.31 -3.79 -1.23
C PHE A 30 -19.99 -2.73 -2.28
N GLY A 31 -18.79 -2.20 -2.18
CA GLY A 31 -18.28 -1.20 -3.13
C GLY A 31 -18.87 0.20 -2.91
N TYR A 32 -18.00 1.18 -3.05
CA TYR A 32 -18.35 2.60 -3.07
C TYR A 32 -17.30 3.36 -3.87
N GLN A 33 -17.74 4.20 -4.80
CA GLN A 33 -16.84 4.96 -5.65
C GLN A 33 -16.71 6.40 -5.15
N MET A 34 -15.47 6.84 -4.92
CA MET A 34 -15.14 8.24 -4.66
C MET A 34 -14.34 8.81 -5.84
N ARG A 35 -14.67 10.03 -6.28
CA ARG A 35 -13.95 10.76 -7.31
C ARG A 35 -13.32 12.01 -6.75
N PHE A 36 -12.06 12.26 -7.09
CA PHE A 36 -11.28 13.40 -6.63
C PHE A 36 -10.67 14.13 -7.82
N ASP A 37 -10.82 15.45 -7.85
CA ASP A 37 -10.14 16.31 -8.81
C ASP A 37 -8.75 16.66 -8.29
N LEU A 38 -7.72 16.06 -8.86
CA LEU A 38 -6.33 16.23 -8.42
C LEU A 38 -5.68 17.52 -8.97
N ARG A 39 -6.35 18.27 -9.86
CA ARG A 39 -5.81 19.50 -10.43
C ARG A 39 -5.62 20.60 -9.38
N ASN A 40 -6.45 20.60 -8.35
CA ASN A 40 -6.46 21.65 -7.32
C ASN A 40 -5.72 21.25 -6.04
N SER A 41 -5.75 19.98 -5.66
CA SER A 41 -5.12 19.50 -4.42
C SER A 41 -4.99 17.99 -4.36
N PHE A 42 -4.08 17.52 -3.52
CA PHE A 42 -4.00 16.12 -3.15
C PHE A 42 -5.15 15.74 -2.19
N PRO A 43 -5.85 14.60 -2.39
CA PRO A 43 -7.04 14.22 -1.61
C PRO A 43 -6.68 13.65 -0.23
N ALA A 44 -5.89 14.37 0.55
CA ALA A 44 -5.58 13.98 1.92
C ALA A 44 -6.81 14.12 2.84
N VAL A 45 -7.01 13.15 3.72
CA VAL A 45 -8.08 13.19 4.73
C VAL A 45 -7.80 14.33 5.73
N THR A 46 -8.79 15.21 5.93
CA THR A 46 -8.68 16.38 6.83
C THR A 46 -9.54 16.26 8.09
N THR A 47 -10.31 15.18 8.23
CA THR A 47 -11.18 14.92 9.38
C THR A 47 -10.44 14.46 10.63
N LYS A 48 -9.17 14.10 10.47
CA LYS A 48 -8.23 13.78 11.56
C LYS A 48 -6.82 14.21 11.18
N LYS A 49 -5.93 14.32 12.17
CA LYS A 49 -4.50 14.55 11.93
C LYS A 49 -3.91 13.35 11.16
N LEU A 50 -3.51 13.59 9.92
CA LEU A 50 -2.85 12.58 9.10
C LEU A 50 -1.38 12.47 9.48
N ALA A 51 -0.88 11.26 9.69
CA ALA A 51 0.53 10.98 9.91
C ALA A 51 1.32 11.04 8.58
N TRP A 52 1.41 12.26 7.99
CA TRP A 52 1.93 12.47 6.64
C TRP A 52 3.33 11.92 6.44
N LYS A 53 4.20 12.11 7.43
CA LYS A 53 5.57 11.56 7.39
C LYS A 53 5.56 10.03 7.24
N SER A 54 4.69 9.33 7.95
CA SER A 54 4.56 7.87 7.84
C SER A 54 4.08 7.45 6.46
N VAL A 55 3.07 8.14 5.89
CA VAL A 55 2.56 7.86 4.54
C VAL A 55 3.64 8.02 3.48
N VAL A 56 4.41 9.12 3.54
CA VAL A 56 5.49 9.37 2.57
C VAL A 56 6.63 8.38 2.74
N SER A 57 7.04 8.08 3.98
CA SER A 57 8.11 7.11 4.26
C SER A 57 7.77 5.72 3.74
N GLU A 58 6.53 5.27 3.94
CA GLU A 58 6.06 3.98 3.45
C GLU A 58 6.03 3.93 1.92
N LEU A 59 5.54 4.97 1.26
CA LEU A 59 5.57 5.05 -0.20
C LEU A 59 6.99 4.98 -0.76
N LEU A 60 7.93 5.72 -0.17
CA LEU A 60 9.34 5.70 -0.57
C LEU A 60 9.94 4.31 -0.38
N TRP A 61 9.65 3.65 0.72
CA TRP A 61 10.07 2.28 1.00
C TRP A 61 9.53 1.28 -0.03
N PHE A 62 8.24 1.40 -0.43
CA PHE A 62 7.68 0.58 -1.52
C PHE A 62 8.38 0.86 -2.86
N LEU A 63 8.67 2.13 -3.17
CA LEU A 63 9.36 2.52 -4.40
C LEU A 63 10.83 2.07 -4.45
N GLU A 64 11.50 1.90 -3.31
CA GLU A 64 12.80 1.25 -3.23
C GLU A 64 12.74 -0.27 -3.52
N GLY A 65 11.56 -0.88 -3.41
CA GLY A 65 11.37 -2.33 -3.55
C GLY A 65 11.82 -3.13 -2.34
N SER A 66 12.09 -2.47 -1.23
CA SER A 66 12.50 -3.11 0.02
C SER A 66 11.32 -3.79 0.71
N THR A 67 11.61 -4.89 1.42
CA THR A 67 10.68 -5.67 2.23
C THR A 67 11.11 -5.75 3.69
N ASP A 68 12.26 -5.13 4.00
CA ASP A 68 12.80 -5.01 5.36
C ASP A 68 12.15 -3.83 6.09
N GLU A 69 11.42 -4.10 7.15
CA GLU A 69 10.76 -3.09 7.98
C GLU A 69 11.76 -2.12 8.62
N ARG A 70 12.99 -2.56 8.94
CA ARG A 70 14.02 -1.65 9.47
C ARG A 70 14.45 -0.60 8.44
N ARG A 71 14.39 -0.91 7.14
CA ARG A 71 14.60 0.09 6.09
C ARG A 71 13.51 1.17 6.10
N LEU A 72 12.25 0.79 6.29
CA LEU A 72 11.16 1.76 6.49
C LEU A 72 11.43 2.65 7.72
N ALA A 73 11.89 2.06 8.83
CA ALA A 73 12.22 2.81 10.03
C ALA A 73 13.36 3.82 9.77
N GLU A 74 14.40 3.46 9.04
CA GLU A 74 15.49 4.39 8.63
C GLU A 74 14.92 5.60 7.86
N ILE A 75 14.09 5.36 6.85
CA ILE A 75 13.47 6.42 6.06
C ILE A 75 12.58 7.31 6.96
N HIS A 76 11.79 6.69 7.83
CA HIS A 76 10.86 7.40 8.68
C HIS A 76 11.54 8.25 9.75
N PHE A 77 12.53 7.71 10.45
CA PHE A 77 13.20 8.41 11.54
C PHE A 77 14.39 9.25 11.06
N GLY A 78 14.95 8.98 9.88
CA GLY A 78 16.11 9.68 9.33
C GLY A 78 17.40 9.35 10.08
N LYS A 79 17.51 8.12 10.59
CA LYS A 79 18.64 7.63 11.39
C LYS A 79 19.05 6.22 10.96
N PRO A 80 20.32 5.83 11.14
CA PRO A 80 20.76 4.46 10.94
C PRO A 80 19.98 3.49 11.82
N ARG A 81 19.78 2.26 11.36
CA ARG A 81 18.98 1.24 12.05
C ARG A 81 19.47 0.88 13.44
N GLU A 82 20.78 0.99 13.67
CA GLU A 82 21.43 0.73 14.95
C GLU A 82 21.01 1.72 16.05
N GLU A 83 20.64 2.96 15.65
CA GLU A 83 20.19 4.01 16.57
C GLU A 83 18.69 4.00 16.83
N ILE A 84 17.96 3.16 16.13
CA ILE A 84 16.48 3.14 16.16
C ILE A 84 15.90 1.75 16.45
N VAL A 85 16.67 0.87 17.07
CA VAL A 85 16.23 -0.51 17.39
C VAL A 85 14.97 -0.56 18.26
N ASP A 86 14.78 0.45 19.14
CA ASP A 86 13.61 0.63 20.00
C ASP A 86 12.40 1.25 19.28
N LYS A 87 12.58 1.83 18.11
CA LYS A 87 11.53 2.51 17.36
C LYS A 87 10.68 1.52 16.57
N LYS A 88 9.39 1.85 16.49
CA LYS A 88 8.40 1.01 15.80
C LYS A 88 7.75 1.78 14.65
N THR A 89 7.51 1.08 13.56
CA THR A 89 6.65 1.52 12.45
C THR A 89 5.30 0.80 12.53
N ILE A 90 4.37 1.12 11.63
CA ILE A 90 3.10 0.40 11.53
C ILE A 90 3.29 -1.07 11.12
N TRP A 91 4.42 -1.42 10.50
CA TRP A 91 4.75 -2.77 10.03
C TRP A 91 5.49 -3.63 11.06
N THR A 92 6.01 -3.04 12.14
CA THR A 92 6.81 -3.76 13.15
C THR A 92 6.05 -4.94 13.77
N ALA A 93 4.75 -4.76 14.04
CA ALA A 93 3.93 -5.83 14.62
C ALA A 93 3.76 -7.02 13.67
N ASN A 94 3.57 -6.74 12.36
CA ASN A 94 3.46 -7.79 11.33
C ASN A 94 4.78 -8.53 11.14
N ALA A 95 5.91 -7.83 11.12
CA ALA A 95 7.22 -8.46 11.04
C ALA A 95 7.50 -9.36 12.26
N ASN A 96 7.17 -8.87 13.46
CA ASN A 96 7.42 -9.59 14.72
C ASN A 96 6.49 -10.80 14.93
N LYS A 97 5.34 -10.86 14.27
CA LYS A 97 4.39 -11.96 14.40
C LYS A 97 4.35 -12.77 13.11
N GLN A 98 3.66 -12.27 12.10
CA GLN A 98 3.44 -13.02 10.86
C GLN A 98 4.75 -13.32 10.11
N GLY A 99 5.69 -12.36 10.06
CA GLY A 99 6.99 -12.59 9.44
C GLY A 99 7.76 -13.72 10.12
N VAL A 100 7.76 -13.76 11.44
CA VAL A 100 8.38 -14.85 12.24
C VAL A 100 7.66 -16.18 12.02
N GLU A 101 6.33 -16.19 12.00
CA GLU A 101 5.53 -17.39 11.71
C GLU A 101 5.82 -17.97 10.33
N LEU A 102 6.14 -17.12 9.35
CA LEU A 102 6.58 -17.51 8.00
C LEU A 102 8.06 -17.90 7.92
N GLY A 103 8.81 -17.82 9.02
CA GLY A 103 10.22 -18.19 9.09
C GLY A 103 11.19 -17.10 8.60
N TYR A 104 10.73 -15.85 8.45
CA TYR A 104 11.58 -14.75 8.03
C TYR A 104 12.50 -14.24 9.13
N LEU A 105 13.64 -13.69 8.70
CA LEU A 105 14.59 -13.07 9.61
C LEU A 105 13.95 -11.92 10.37
N ASN A 106 14.10 -11.97 11.69
CA ASN A 106 13.66 -10.92 12.60
C ASN A 106 14.70 -10.67 13.67
N SER A 107 15.45 -9.60 13.52
CA SER A 107 16.46 -9.12 14.46
C SER A 107 16.21 -7.65 14.84
N GLU A 108 17.07 -7.08 15.65
CA GLU A 108 16.98 -5.65 15.99
C GLU A 108 17.24 -4.76 14.77
N THR A 109 18.09 -5.21 13.85
CA THR A 109 18.53 -4.42 12.69
C THR A 109 17.94 -4.87 11.36
N GLN A 110 17.24 -6.02 11.29
CA GLN A 110 16.58 -6.49 10.09
C GLN A 110 15.29 -7.23 10.44
N LYS A 111 14.19 -6.86 9.78
CA LYS A 111 12.86 -7.44 10.00
C LYS A 111 12.17 -7.65 8.67
N GLU A 112 12.25 -8.86 8.16
CA GLU A 112 11.72 -9.21 6.84
C GLU A 112 10.22 -9.47 6.88
N LEU A 113 9.52 -9.02 5.84
CA LEU A 113 8.07 -9.13 5.69
C LEU A 113 7.63 -10.03 4.53
N GLY A 114 8.60 -10.60 3.80
CA GLY A 114 8.33 -11.34 2.57
C GLY A 114 7.98 -10.42 1.39
N PRO A 115 7.47 -10.98 0.27
CA PRO A 115 7.36 -10.28 -1.00
C PRO A 115 6.17 -9.28 -1.03
N VAL A 116 6.07 -8.39 -0.04
CA VAL A 116 5.03 -7.36 0.08
C VAL A 116 5.19 -6.26 -1.00
N TYR A 117 4.33 -5.30 -1.03
CA TYR A 117 4.16 -4.21 -2.00
C TYR A 117 5.38 -3.83 -2.85
N GLY A 118 6.48 -3.45 -2.20
CA GLY A 118 7.69 -2.95 -2.89
C GLY A 118 8.31 -4.01 -3.78
N LYS A 119 8.40 -5.24 -3.32
CA LYS A 119 8.90 -6.38 -4.11
C LYS A 119 8.02 -6.60 -5.34
N GLN A 120 6.71 -6.56 -5.22
CA GLN A 120 5.80 -6.73 -6.35
C GLN A 120 5.90 -5.58 -7.36
N TRP A 121 6.06 -4.35 -6.88
CA TRP A 121 6.14 -3.18 -7.75
C TRP A 121 7.46 -3.08 -8.53
N ARG A 122 8.58 -3.51 -7.92
CA ARG A 122 9.92 -3.31 -8.47
C ARG A 122 10.58 -4.57 -9.03
N SER A 123 10.05 -5.75 -8.73
CA SER A 123 10.62 -7.03 -9.19
C SER A 123 9.57 -8.15 -9.21
N TRP A 124 8.53 -8.00 -10.05
CA TRP A 124 7.45 -8.98 -10.18
C TRP A 124 7.93 -10.29 -10.83
N GLY A 125 7.49 -11.41 -10.32
CA GLY A 125 7.59 -12.73 -10.97
C GLY A 125 8.93 -13.46 -10.83
N LYS A 126 9.98 -12.81 -10.29
CA LYS A 126 11.29 -13.41 -10.03
C LYS A 126 11.87 -12.91 -8.74
N ASP A 127 12.72 -13.71 -8.11
CA ASP A 127 13.41 -13.26 -6.88
C ASP A 127 14.40 -12.15 -7.18
N PHE A 128 15.07 -12.23 -8.34
CA PHE A 128 15.95 -11.16 -8.85
C PHE A 128 15.67 -10.89 -10.32
N GLY A 129 15.70 -9.60 -10.72
CA GLY A 129 15.54 -9.20 -12.12
C GLY A 129 14.16 -9.47 -12.71
N GLY A 130 13.12 -9.46 -11.88
CA GLY A 130 11.72 -9.51 -12.32
C GLY A 130 11.27 -8.21 -12.98
N GLU A 131 10.01 -8.17 -13.42
CA GLU A 131 9.45 -6.99 -14.09
C GLU A 131 9.31 -5.82 -13.11
N ASP A 132 9.93 -4.69 -13.43
CA ASP A 132 9.78 -3.43 -12.71
C ASP A 132 8.53 -2.69 -13.23
N GLN A 133 7.40 -2.89 -12.57
CA GLN A 133 6.12 -2.29 -12.95
C GLN A 133 6.14 -0.75 -12.89
N ILE A 134 6.89 -0.17 -11.95
CA ILE A 134 7.00 1.30 -11.81
C ILE A 134 7.78 1.88 -12.99
N LYS A 135 8.91 1.28 -13.34
CA LYS A 135 9.68 1.71 -14.52
C LYS A 135 8.85 1.56 -15.79
N LYS A 136 8.16 0.44 -15.94
CA LYS A 136 7.31 0.15 -17.09
C LYS A 136 6.19 1.17 -17.23
N ILE A 137 5.43 1.46 -16.19
CA ILE A 137 4.31 2.41 -16.29
C ILE A 137 4.78 3.83 -16.59
N ILE A 138 5.95 4.25 -16.09
CA ILE A 138 6.55 5.56 -16.41
C ILE A 138 6.87 5.64 -17.91
N LEU A 139 7.45 4.59 -18.48
CA LEU A 139 7.76 4.52 -19.91
C LEU A 139 6.47 4.48 -20.76
N ASP A 140 5.50 3.69 -20.35
CA ASP A 140 4.22 3.56 -21.04
C ASP A 140 3.45 4.90 -21.03
N LEU A 141 3.43 5.61 -19.91
CA LEU A 141 2.81 6.95 -19.83
C LEU A 141 3.50 7.98 -20.73
N LYS A 142 4.82 7.90 -20.92
CA LYS A 142 5.57 8.79 -21.81
C LYS A 142 5.31 8.48 -23.28
N ASN A 143 5.24 7.20 -23.64
CA ASN A 143 5.18 6.75 -25.04
C ASN A 143 3.76 6.57 -25.54
N ASN A 144 2.81 6.19 -24.69
CA ASN A 144 1.43 5.95 -25.04
C ASN A 144 0.49 6.33 -23.88
N PRO A 145 0.33 7.63 -23.57
CA PRO A 145 -0.45 8.11 -22.42
C PRO A 145 -1.94 7.71 -22.48
N ASN A 146 -2.46 7.44 -23.67
CA ASN A 146 -3.86 7.06 -23.89
C ASN A 146 -4.12 5.55 -23.81
N SER A 147 -3.13 4.76 -23.44
CA SER A 147 -3.31 3.33 -23.23
C SER A 147 -4.29 3.04 -22.08
N ARG A 148 -5.13 2.03 -22.26
CA ARG A 148 -6.04 1.51 -21.23
C ARG A 148 -5.41 0.38 -20.39
N ARG A 149 -4.08 0.24 -20.46
CA ARG A 149 -3.32 -0.85 -19.82
C ARG A 149 -2.28 -0.35 -18.82
N HIS A 150 -2.47 0.84 -18.28
CA HIS A 150 -1.60 1.40 -17.23
C HIS A 150 -2.01 0.83 -15.88
N ILE A 151 -1.42 -0.30 -15.50
CA ILE A 151 -1.74 -1.03 -14.27
C ILE A 151 -0.46 -1.29 -13.50
N VAL A 152 -0.49 -1.04 -12.19
CA VAL A 152 0.51 -1.50 -11.22
C VAL A 152 -0.23 -2.31 -10.17
N SER A 153 0.12 -3.59 -10.00
CA SER A 153 -0.51 -4.49 -9.04
C SER A 153 0.47 -4.92 -7.96
N ALA A 154 0.00 -4.92 -6.72
CA ALA A 154 0.71 -5.56 -5.60
C ALA A 154 0.16 -6.96 -5.30
N TRP A 155 -1.02 -7.31 -5.83
CA TRP A 155 -1.68 -8.58 -5.56
C TRP A 155 -1.11 -9.68 -6.46
N ASN A 156 -0.20 -10.46 -5.93
CA ASN A 156 0.40 -11.61 -6.59
C ASN A 156 -0.12 -12.89 -5.95
N VAL A 157 -1.04 -13.57 -6.64
CA VAL A 157 -1.73 -14.78 -6.13
C VAL A 157 -0.76 -15.89 -5.74
N GLU A 158 0.35 -16.05 -6.46
CA GLU A 158 1.36 -17.07 -6.17
C GLU A 158 2.16 -16.76 -4.88
N LYS A 159 2.16 -15.49 -4.43
CA LYS A 159 3.00 -14.99 -3.35
C LYS A 159 2.22 -14.49 -2.13
N ILE A 160 0.90 -14.56 -2.15
CA ILE A 160 0.06 -14.07 -1.05
C ILE A 160 0.39 -14.74 0.28
N ASP A 161 0.57 -16.06 0.26
CA ASP A 161 0.83 -16.84 1.47
C ASP A 161 2.27 -16.67 2.01
N GLU A 162 3.15 -16.07 1.21
CA GLU A 162 4.51 -15.70 1.61
C GLU A 162 4.58 -14.27 2.21
N MET A 163 3.50 -13.50 2.21
CA MET A 163 3.47 -12.12 2.70
C MET A 163 3.07 -12.07 4.17
N ALA A 164 3.85 -11.40 5.02
CA ALA A 164 3.49 -11.17 6.41
C ALA A 164 2.16 -10.40 6.55
N LEU A 165 1.78 -9.63 5.54
CA LEU A 165 0.48 -9.00 5.41
C LEU A 165 0.11 -8.89 3.92
N PRO A 166 -0.98 -9.54 3.46
CA PRO A 166 -1.49 -9.35 2.11
C PRO A 166 -1.85 -7.89 1.82
N PRO A 167 -1.75 -7.43 0.55
CA PRO A 167 -2.04 -6.05 0.19
C PRO A 167 -3.47 -5.62 0.53
N CYS A 168 -3.62 -4.47 1.19
CA CYS A 168 -4.93 -3.84 1.45
C CYS A 168 -5.44 -3.06 0.24
N HIS A 169 -4.53 -2.55 -0.61
CA HIS A 169 -4.84 -1.95 -1.91
C HIS A 169 -4.16 -2.78 -3.00
N THR A 170 -4.97 -3.33 -3.89
CA THR A 170 -4.55 -4.40 -4.79
C THR A 170 -3.99 -3.90 -6.12
N CYS A 171 -4.48 -2.76 -6.61
CA CYS A 171 -4.19 -2.28 -7.94
C CYS A 171 -4.23 -0.75 -8.02
N LEU A 172 -3.28 -0.18 -8.76
CA LEU A 172 -3.33 1.18 -9.26
C LEU A 172 -3.61 1.12 -10.75
N LEU A 173 -4.72 1.71 -11.19
CA LEU A 173 -5.09 1.83 -12.58
C LEU A 173 -5.04 3.30 -12.97
N TYR A 174 -4.24 3.63 -13.98
CA TYR A 174 -4.29 4.91 -14.65
C TYR A 174 -4.99 4.74 -16.00
N THR A 175 -6.11 5.42 -16.18
CA THR A 175 -6.80 5.49 -17.46
C THR A 175 -6.92 6.94 -17.90
N SER A 176 -6.55 7.24 -19.12
CA SER A 176 -7.00 8.46 -19.79
C SER A 176 -8.52 8.38 -20.02
N PRO A 177 -9.28 9.48 -19.91
CA PRO A 177 -10.69 9.47 -20.24
C PRO A 177 -10.89 8.90 -21.63
N SER A 178 -11.77 7.89 -21.74
CA SER A 178 -12.15 7.38 -23.05
C SER A 178 -12.92 8.48 -23.81
N PRO A 179 -12.72 8.61 -25.14
CA PRO A 179 -13.57 9.50 -25.96
C PRO A 179 -15.07 9.20 -25.86
N ARG A 180 -15.45 8.06 -25.25
CA ARG A 180 -16.85 7.67 -25.00
C ARG A 180 -17.40 8.17 -23.67
N ASP A 181 -16.55 8.79 -22.83
CA ASP A 181 -16.93 9.30 -21.50
C ASP A 181 -17.27 10.80 -21.54
N HIS A 182 -17.48 11.37 -22.74
CA HIS A 182 -17.91 12.75 -23.02
C HIS A 182 -19.27 12.80 -23.66
#